data_1165c7a77e8a276ac71db425c9b27069
#
_entry.id   1165c7a77e8a276ac71db425c9b27069
#
_cell.length_a   1.000
_cell.length_b   1.000
_cell.length_c   1.000
_cell.angle_alpha   90.00
_cell.angle_beta   90.00
_cell.angle_gamma   90.00
#
_symmetry.space_group_name_H-M   'P 1'
#
loop_
_entity.id
_entity.type
_entity.pdbx_description
1 polymer ?
#
loop_
_entity_poly.entity_id
_entity_poly.type
_entity_poly.pdbx_seq_one_letter_code
_entity_poly.pdbx_strand_id
1 'polypeptide(L)'
;VRRLVGSEMCIRDSNKSSVPKYFQLQTWLQDRIEQGYYSTNDKIPTENELVKLSGLSRATVRKSLRNLENNGFIIRKKRIGSFVKKLKKSSNYGKTVGLLVPDIRSGYAPILARGAEDEAVKNDISLVLCNTDDNPRQASYHIERLIKLSVSGVIYIPVAATDRKNIQIISKLKKANIPIVLADRGIKNSDLDLVTTNNFKGSRQITQYLIDKGHKKIAFLSNKLYSTERLRYDGFVSKMMEKDLPIHKNVTILDKLSLIHISEPTRRRT
;
A
#
# COMPACT_ATOMS: atom_id res chain seq x y z
N VAL A 1 -21.77 -33.11 -15.99
CA VAL A 1 -21.42 -33.56 -14.63
C VAL A 1 -19.92 -33.71 -14.55
N ARG A 2 -19.17 -32.66 -14.22
CA ARG A 2 -17.73 -32.76 -13.97
C ARG A 2 -17.52 -33.50 -12.65
N ARG A 3 -16.75 -34.58 -12.70
CA ARG A 3 -16.35 -35.43 -11.60
C ARG A 3 -15.82 -34.58 -10.45
N LEU A 4 -16.54 -34.64 -9.32
CA LEU A 4 -16.00 -34.20 -8.02
C LEU A 4 -14.90 -35.21 -7.67
N VAL A 5 -13.65 -34.80 -7.86
CA VAL A 5 -12.50 -35.57 -7.36
C VAL A 5 -12.50 -35.37 -5.84
N GLY A 6 -12.95 -36.42 -5.15
CA GLY A 6 -13.05 -36.43 -3.71
C GLY A 6 -11.74 -36.79 -3.06
N SER A 7 -10.91 -35.83 -2.69
CA SER A 7 -9.82 -36.12 -1.75
C SER A 7 -9.57 -35.07 -0.67
N GLU A 8 -10.35 -33.97 -0.60
CA GLU A 8 -9.99 -32.88 0.33
C GLU A 8 -11.14 -32.31 1.18
N MET A 9 -12.26 -33.00 1.31
CA MET A 9 -13.31 -32.53 2.23
C MET A 9 -13.26 -33.28 3.58
N CYS A 10 -12.13 -33.15 4.31
CA CYS A 10 -11.99 -33.68 5.66
C CYS A 10 -12.61 -32.75 6.72
N ILE A 11 -13.92 -32.41 6.56
CA ILE A 11 -14.67 -31.72 7.63
C ILE A 11 -14.98 -32.69 8.79
N ARG A 12 -14.92 -34.00 8.52
CA ARG A 12 -15.20 -35.06 9.51
C ARG A 12 -14.15 -35.16 10.61
N ASP A 13 -12.86 -34.93 10.27
CA ASP A 13 -11.77 -35.22 11.20
C ASP A 13 -11.34 -34.03 12.05
N SER A 14 -11.95 -32.85 11.87
CA SER A 14 -11.62 -31.66 12.66
C SER A 14 -12.38 -31.57 14.00
N ASN A 15 -12.49 -32.68 14.72
CA ASN A 15 -13.10 -32.69 16.09
C ASN A 15 -12.29 -31.85 17.11
N LYS A 16 -11.14 -31.31 16.72
CA LYS A 16 -10.30 -30.44 17.56
C LYS A 16 -10.35 -28.95 17.17
N SER A 17 -11.14 -28.57 16.13
CA SER A 17 -11.27 -27.17 15.72
C SER A 17 -12.38 -26.47 16.49
N SER A 18 -12.07 -25.33 17.13
CA SER A 18 -13.04 -24.43 17.79
C SER A 18 -14.01 -23.76 16.80
N VAL A 19 -13.81 -23.95 15.49
CA VAL A 19 -14.61 -23.33 14.43
C VAL A 19 -15.90 -24.12 14.20
N PRO A 20 -17.09 -23.49 14.24
CA PRO A 20 -18.37 -24.18 14.03
C PRO A 20 -18.44 -24.89 12.66
N LYS A 21 -19.00 -26.11 12.61
CA LYS A 21 -19.08 -26.95 11.40
C LYS A 21 -19.79 -26.25 10.22
N TYR A 22 -20.81 -25.45 10.48
CA TYR A 22 -21.47 -24.68 9.42
C TYR A 22 -20.57 -23.62 8.80
N PHE A 23 -19.67 -23.02 9.57
CA PHE A 23 -18.74 -22.02 9.09
C PHE A 23 -17.63 -22.65 8.23
N GLN A 24 -17.14 -23.83 8.63
CA GLN A 24 -16.17 -24.59 7.83
C GLN A 24 -16.72 -24.94 6.44
N LEU A 25 -17.98 -25.40 6.36
CA LEU A 25 -18.62 -25.69 5.07
C LEU A 25 -18.85 -24.41 4.26
N GLN A 26 -19.23 -23.31 4.90
CA GLN A 26 -19.40 -22.01 4.27
C GLN A 26 -18.09 -21.54 3.64
N THR A 27 -17.00 -21.53 4.40
CA THR A 27 -15.67 -21.11 3.92
C THR A 27 -15.21 -21.99 2.77
N TRP A 28 -15.35 -23.30 2.87
CA TRP A 28 -14.98 -24.22 1.80
C TRP A 28 -15.72 -23.96 0.48
N LEU A 29 -17.03 -23.69 0.54
CA LEU A 29 -17.81 -23.33 -0.66
C LEU A 29 -17.42 -21.96 -1.20
N GLN A 30 -17.18 -21.00 -0.32
CA GLN A 30 -16.74 -19.65 -0.68
C GLN A 30 -15.41 -19.67 -1.42
N ASP A 31 -14.41 -20.36 -0.87
CA ASP A 31 -13.09 -20.50 -1.49
C ASP A 31 -13.18 -21.10 -2.91
N ARG A 32 -14.03 -22.11 -3.10
CA ARG A 32 -14.22 -22.71 -4.41
C ARG A 32 -14.90 -21.79 -5.42
N ILE A 33 -15.81 -20.93 -4.96
CA ILE A 33 -16.42 -19.90 -5.80
C ILE A 33 -15.38 -18.84 -6.16
N GLU A 34 -14.58 -18.36 -5.19
CA GLU A 34 -13.56 -17.33 -5.39
C GLU A 34 -12.40 -17.82 -6.26
N GLN A 35 -12.00 -19.09 -6.14
CA GLN A 35 -11.01 -19.75 -6.99
C GLN A 35 -11.50 -20.08 -8.40
N GLY A 36 -12.80 -19.82 -8.70
CA GLY A 36 -13.36 -20.06 -10.03
C GLY A 36 -13.74 -21.52 -10.30
N TYR A 37 -13.79 -22.38 -9.27
CA TYR A 37 -14.26 -23.77 -9.41
C TYR A 37 -15.73 -23.82 -9.83
N TYR A 38 -16.52 -22.88 -9.32
CA TYR A 38 -17.87 -22.59 -9.75
C TYR A 38 -17.90 -21.20 -10.37
N SER A 39 -18.22 -21.14 -11.64
CA SER A 39 -18.38 -19.88 -12.37
C SER A 39 -19.73 -19.21 -12.05
N THR A 40 -19.86 -17.93 -12.40
CA THR A 40 -21.14 -17.21 -12.28
C THR A 40 -22.26 -17.97 -13.01
N ASN A 41 -23.41 -18.12 -12.34
CA ASN A 41 -24.58 -18.89 -12.76
C ASN A 41 -24.39 -20.42 -12.73
N ASP A 42 -23.25 -20.95 -12.34
CA ASP A 42 -23.12 -22.39 -12.12
C ASP A 42 -23.98 -22.84 -10.93
N LYS A 43 -24.53 -24.04 -11.07
CA LYS A 43 -25.30 -24.68 -10.00
C LYS A 43 -24.29 -25.31 -9.02
N ILE A 44 -24.40 -24.96 -7.74
CA ILE A 44 -23.65 -25.63 -6.68
C ILE A 44 -24.39 -26.89 -6.22
N PRO A 45 -23.69 -27.81 -5.55
CA PRO A 45 -24.33 -29.03 -5.04
C PRO A 45 -25.57 -28.74 -4.17
N THR A 46 -26.58 -29.57 -4.31
CA THR A 46 -27.82 -29.46 -3.55
C THR A 46 -27.62 -29.72 -2.05
N GLU A 47 -28.58 -29.33 -1.22
CA GLU A 47 -28.54 -29.63 0.23
C GLU A 47 -28.26 -31.12 0.51
N ASN A 48 -28.94 -32.03 -0.24
CA ASN A 48 -28.78 -33.48 -0.06
C ASN A 48 -27.37 -33.95 -0.49
N GLU A 49 -26.84 -33.42 -1.59
CA GLU A 49 -25.48 -33.75 -2.04
C GLU A 49 -24.45 -33.23 -1.04
N LEU A 50 -24.63 -32.00 -0.53
CA LEU A 50 -23.72 -31.43 0.49
C LEU A 50 -23.78 -32.21 1.81
N VAL A 51 -24.95 -32.72 2.22
CA VAL A 51 -25.08 -33.60 3.37
C VAL A 51 -24.28 -34.89 3.16
N LYS A 52 -24.42 -35.53 1.98
CA LYS A 52 -23.67 -36.75 1.65
C LYS A 52 -22.16 -36.50 1.59
N LEU A 53 -21.74 -35.40 0.99
CA LEU A 53 -20.32 -35.04 0.83
C LEU A 53 -19.65 -34.65 2.16
N SER A 54 -20.34 -33.85 2.97
CA SER A 54 -19.76 -33.31 4.21
C SER A 54 -19.98 -34.16 5.44
N GLY A 55 -20.96 -35.08 5.40
CA GLY A 55 -21.42 -35.84 6.58
C GLY A 55 -22.09 -34.96 7.66
N LEU A 56 -22.43 -33.73 7.36
CA LEU A 56 -23.08 -32.81 8.29
C LEU A 56 -24.59 -32.95 8.28
N SER A 57 -25.26 -32.52 9.37
CA SER A 57 -26.71 -32.50 9.44
C SER A 57 -27.33 -31.55 8.41
N ARG A 58 -28.54 -31.83 7.94
CA ARG A 58 -29.30 -30.93 7.05
C ARG A 58 -29.44 -29.52 7.61
N ALA A 59 -29.62 -29.37 8.92
CA ALA A 59 -29.73 -28.08 9.59
C ALA A 59 -28.42 -27.27 9.45
N THR A 60 -27.26 -27.91 9.65
CA THR A 60 -25.92 -27.32 9.50
C THR A 60 -25.67 -26.87 8.06
N VAL A 61 -25.95 -27.75 7.07
CA VAL A 61 -25.80 -27.42 5.64
C VAL A 61 -26.72 -26.25 5.24
N ARG A 62 -27.96 -26.27 5.69
CA ARG A 62 -28.94 -25.20 5.42
C ARG A 62 -28.48 -23.87 6.00
N LYS A 63 -27.90 -23.87 7.21
CA LYS A 63 -27.32 -22.67 7.84
C LYS A 63 -26.15 -22.12 7.02
N SER A 64 -25.26 -22.99 6.55
CA SER A 64 -24.14 -22.58 5.69
C SER A 64 -24.62 -21.94 4.37
N LEU A 65 -25.59 -22.58 3.70
CA LEU A 65 -26.15 -22.06 2.46
C LEU A 65 -26.93 -20.75 2.65
N ARG A 66 -27.63 -20.58 3.77
CA ARG A 66 -28.30 -19.31 4.10
C ARG A 66 -27.32 -18.21 4.32
N ASN A 67 -26.20 -18.48 4.99
CA ASN A 67 -25.13 -17.50 5.18
C ASN A 67 -24.47 -17.09 3.85
N LEU A 68 -24.20 -18.06 2.95
CA LEU A 68 -23.67 -17.76 1.61
C LEU A 68 -24.63 -16.92 0.78
N GLU A 69 -25.94 -17.17 0.92
CA GLU A 69 -26.98 -16.37 0.25
C GLU A 69 -27.04 -14.95 0.82
N ASN A 70 -27.05 -14.80 2.15
CA ASN A 70 -27.01 -13.49 2.83
C ASN A 70 -25.75 -12.68 2.49
N ASN A 71 -24.62 -13.36 2.37
CA ASN A 71 -23.34 -12.75 1.97
C ASN A 71 -23.23 -12.53 0.44
N GLY A 72 -24.27 -12.85 -0.33
CA GLY A 72 -24.36 -12.56 -1.75
C GLY A 72 -23.54 -13.48 -2.67
N PHE A 73 -22.99 -14.60 -2.17
CA PHE A 73 -22.24 -15.57 -2.99
C PHE A 73 -23.12 -16.43 -3.87
N ILE A 74 -24.34 -16.75 -3.41
CA ILE A 74 -25.28 -17.58 -4.14
C ILE A 74 -26.69 -16.99 -4.15
N ILE A 75 -27.51 -17.45 -5.10
CA ILE A 75 -28.96 -17.23 -5.14
C ILE A 75 -29.63 -18.58 -5.04
N ARG A 76 -30.62 -18.74 -4.15
CA ARG A 76 -31.42 -19.92 -4.01
C ARG A 76 -32.74 -19.77 -4.77
N LYS A 77 -32.93 -20.60 -5.77
CA LYS A 77 -34.18 -20.66 -6.53
C LYS A 77 -35.03 -21.84 -6.04
N LYS A 78 -36.24 -21.56 -5.54
CA LYS A 78 -37.16 -22.57 -4.99
C LYS A 78 -37.35 -23.69 -6.01
N ARG A 79 -37.17 -24.95 -5.58
CA ARG A 79 -37.30 -26.17 -6.39
C ARG A 79 -36.28 -26.38 -7.51
N ILE A 80 -35.40 -25.40 -7.78
CA ILE A 80 -34.45 -25.48 -8.88
C ILE A 80 -33.02 -25.72 -8.36
N GLY A 81 -32.63 -25.05 -7.26
CA GLY A 81 -31.34 -25.23 -6.64
C GLY A 81 -30.69 -23.92 -6.24
N SER A 82 -29.42 -23.99 -5.87
CA SER A 82 -28.57 -22.81 -5.53
C SER A 82 -27.58 -22.58 -6.65
N PHE A 83 -27.43 -21.33 -7.06
CA PHE A 83 -26.58 -20.90 -8.18
C PHE A 83 -25.61 -19.84 -7.70
N VAL A 84 -24.39 -19.87 -8.22
CA VAL A 84 -23.40 -18.84 -7.96
C VAL A 84 -23.92 -17.51 -8.50
N LYS A 85 -24.06 -16.54 -7.62
CA LYS A 85 -24.38 -15.17 -8.03
C LYS A 85 -23.15 -14.56 -8.69
N LYS A 86 -23.36 -13.74 -9.73
CA LYS A 86 -22.27 -12.90 -10.22
C LYS A 86 -21.77 -12.11 -9.02
N LEU A 87 -20.65 -12.52 -8.46
CA LEU A 87 -19.99 -11.71 -7.45
C LEU A 87 -19.76 -10.38 -8.13
N LYS A 88 -20.60 -9.39 -7.83
CA LYS A 88 -20.10 -8.04 -7.94
C LYS A 88 -18.83 -8.10 -7.11
N LYS A 89 -17.64 -7.94 -7.74
CA LYS A 89 -16.44 -7.57 -6.98
C LYS A 89 -16.96 -6.49 -6.06
N SER A 90 -17.06 -6.78 -4.78
CA SER A 90 -17.79 -5.92 -3.87
C SER A 90 -17.03 -4.61 -3.77
N SER A 91 -17.46 -3.67 -4.57
CA SER A 91 -17.13 -2.25 -4.40
C SER A 91 -17.93 -1.65 -3.23
N ASN A 92 -18.37 -2.47 -2.29
CA ASN A 92 -19.00 -2.01 -1.05
C ASN A 92 -18.02 -1.77 0.11
N TYR A 93 -16.74 -2.05 -0.09
CA TYR A 93 -15.70 -1.26 0.59
C TYR A 93 -15.51 -0.04 -0.29
N GLY A 94 -15.74 1.17 0.24
CA GLY A 94 -15.44 2.42 -0.43
C GLY A 94 -14.07 2.34 -1.12
N LYS A 95 -13.83 3.17 -2.11
CA LYS A 95 -12.57 3.14 -2.85
C LYS A 95 -11.40 2.94 -1.87
N THR A 96 -10.54 1.96 -2.11
CA THR A 96 -9.38 1.72 -1.27
C THR A 96 -8.15 2.27 -1.96
N VAL A 97 -7.35 3.06 -1.25
CA VAL A 97 -6.11 3.65 -1.76
C VAL A 97 -4.94 3.16 -0.91
N GLY A 98 -3.87 2.73 -1.57
CA GLY A 98 -2.62 2.39 -0.89
C GLY A 98 -1.76 3.63 -0.68
N LEU A 99 -1.19 3.81 0.52
CA LEU A 99 -0.20 4.84 0.82
C LEU A 99 1.10 4.17 1.26
N LEU A 100 2.15 4.30 0.44
CA LEU A 100 3.48 3.79 0.76
C LEU A 100 4.36 4.91 1.28
N VAL A 101 4.81 4.80 2.53
CA VAL A 101 5.67 5.77 3.21
C VAL A 101 7.01 5.14 3.60
N PRO A 102 8.11 5.94 3.69
CA PRO A 102 9.42 5.41 4.04
C PRO A 102 9.51 4.94 5.49
N ASP A 103 9.07 5.73 6.45
CA ASP A 103 9.06 5.39 7.88
C ASP A 103 7.97 6.16 8.61
N ILE A 104 6.96 5.44 9.12
CA ILE A 104 5.84 6.04 9.84
C ILE A 104 6.19 6.47 11.27
N ARG A 105 7.35 6.10 11.78
CA ARG A 105 7.76 6.39 13.16
C ARG A 105 8.35 7.78 13.33
N SER A 106 8.82 8.40 12.24
CA SER A 106 9.58 9.64 12.32
C SER A 106 9.44 10.52 11.07
N GLY A 107 9.94 11.76 11.19
CA GLY A 107 9.97 12.71 10.10
C GLY A 107 8.58 13.23 9.70
N TYR A 108 8.38 13.46 8.42
CA TYR A 108 7.14 14.03 7.86
C TYR A 108 6.08 12.97 7.51
N ALA A 109 6.47 11.69 7.44
CA ALA A 109 5.57 10.63 6.99
C ALA A 109 4.34 10.44 7.88
N PRO A 110 4.40 10.54 9.22
CA PRO A 110 3.21 10.50 10.08
C PRO A 110 2.22 11.63 9.78
N ILE A 111 2.72 12.84 9.55
CA ILE A 111 1.89 14.03 9.26
C ILE A 111 1.24 13.88 7.88
N LEU A 112 1.99 13.40 6.88
CA LEU A 112 1.46 13.13 5.54
C LEU A 112 0.40 12.03 5.59
N ALA A 113 0.65 10.94 6.31
CA ALA A 113 -0.30 9.84 6.46
C ALA A 113 -1.59 10.32 7.14
N ARG A 114 -1.49 11.17 8.18
CA ARG A 114 -2.64 11.76 8.85
C ARG A 114 -3.45 12.62 7.90
N GLY A 115 -2.79 13.51 7.14
CA GLY A 115 -3.49 14.36 6.16
C GLY A 115 -4.16 13.55 5.04
N ALA A 116 -3.53 12.48 4.58
CA ALA A 116 -4.11 11.58 3.59
C ALA A 116 -5.33 10.82 4.14
N GLU A 117 -5.29 10.41 5.41
CA GLU A 117 -6.39 9.73 6.08
C GLU A 117 -7.57 10.66 6.34
N ASP A 118 -7.32 11.89 6.82
CA ASP A 118 -8.36 12.89 7.01
C ASP A 118 -9.11 13.20 5.71
N GLU A 119 -8.40 13.24 4.56
CA GLU A 119 -9.02 13.48 3.26
C GLU A 119 -9.73 12.22 2.72
N ALA A 120 -9.18 11.04 2.98
CA ALA A 120 -9.79 9.77 2.59
C ALA A 120 -11.16 9.58 3.29
N VAL A 121 -11.26 9.88 4.58
CA VAL A 121 -12.51 9.80 5.34
C VAL A 121 -13.59 10.71 4.78
N LYS A 122 -13.24 11.96 4.40
CA LYS A 122 -14.20 12.90 3.79
C LYS A 122 -14.79 12.38 2.47
N ASN A 123 -14.05 11.54 1.76
CA ASN A 123 -14.41 11.03 0.44
C ASN A 123 -14.86 9.56 0.45
N ASP A 124 -15.14 8.97 1.62
CA ASP A 124 -15.50 7.55 1.79
C ASP A 124 -14.46 6.61 1.15
N ILE A 125 -13.19 6.92 1.37
CA ILE A 125 -12.04 6.15 0.89
C ILE A 125 -11.38 5.46 2.09
N SER A 126 -11.09 4.16 1.97
CA SER A 126 -10.26 3.43 2.94
C SER A 126 -8.78 3.58 2.59
N LEU A 127 -7.94 3.97 3.55
CA LEU A 127 -6.50 4.08 3.35
C LEU A 127 -5.78 2.84 3.87
N VAL A 128 -4.96 2.21 3.02
CA VAL A 128 -4.06 1.12 3.41
C VAL A 128 -2.64 1.66 3.52
N LEU A 129 -2.19 1.86 4.76
CA LEU A 129 -0.83 2.34 5.03
C LEU A 129 0.19 1.20 4.92
N CYS A 130 1.26 1.43 4.16
CA CYS A 130 2.36 0.51 3.94
C CYS A 130 3.68 1.18 4.29
N ASN A 131 4.38 0.66 5.30
CA ASN A 131 5.71 1.14 5.68
C ASN A 131 6.78 0.41 4.87
N THR A 132 7.59 1.16 4.10
CA THR A 132 8.59 0.56 3.22
C THR A 132 9.98 0.45 3.83
N ASP A 133 10.21 1.06 5.00
CA ASP A 133 11.52 1.21 5.64
C ASP A 133 12.59 1.74 4.65
N ASP A 134 12.13 2.56 3.72
CA ASP A 134 12.94 3.10 2.61
C ASP A 134 13.66 2.01 1.78
N ASN A 135 13.10 0.78 1.78
CA ASN A 135 13.68 -0.42 1.19
C ASN A 135 12.95 -0.82 -0.10
N PRO A 136 13.66 -0.96 -1.24
CA PRO A 136 13.07 -1.36 -2.51
C PRO A 136 12.36 -2.73 -2.50
N ARG A 137 12.84 -3.69 -1.68
CA ARG A 137 12.21 -5.01 -1.57
C ARG A 137 10.87 -4.91 -0.86
N GLN A 138 10.82 -4.14 0.24
CA GLN A 138 9.58 -3.90 0.99
C GLN A 138 8.56 -3.14 0.13
N ALA A 139 8.99 -2.09 -0.58
CA ALA A 139 8.11 -1.37 -1.50
C ALA A 139 7.50 -2.31 -2.57
N SER A 140 8.32 -3.16 -3.18
CA SER A 140 7.87 -4.15 -4.17
C SER A 140 6.86 -5.14 -3.58
N TYR A 141 7.11 -5.66 -2.38
CA TYR A 141 6.23 -6.56 -1.66
C TYR A 141 4.86 -5.91 -1.35
N HIS A 142 4.86 -4.69 -0.83
CA HIS A 142 3.61 -3.97 -0.54
C HIS A 142 2.81 -3.67 -1.81
N ILE A 143 3.47 -3.30 -2.91
CA ILE A 143 2.80 -3.08 -4.19
C ILE A 143 2.11 -4.36 -4.69
N GLU A 144 2.77 -5.52 -4.60
CA GLU A 144 2.14 -6.79 -4.98
C GLU A 144 0.91 -7.11 -4.11
N ARG A 145 0.96 -6.80 -2.81
CA ARG A 145 -0.20 -6.95 -1.93
C ARG A 145 -1.33 -6.01 -2.31
N LEU A 146 -1.04 -4.74 -2.60
CA LEU A 146 -2.05 -3.76 -3.00
C LEU A 146 -2.72 -4.14 -4.33
N ILE A 147 -1.96 -4.70 -5.27
CA ILE A 147 -2.52 -5.25 -6.52
C ILE A 147 -3.50 -6.39 -6.22
N LYS A 148 -3.13 -7.33 -5.34
CA LYS A 148 -4.02 -8.43 -4.92
C LYS A 148 -5.27 -7.93 -4.21
N LEU A 149 -5.17 -6.85 -3.44
CA LEU A 149 -6.32 -6.19 -2.80
C LEU A 149 -7.18 -5.39 -3.78
N SER A 150 -6.75 -5.28 -5.05
CA SER A 150 -7.48 -4.53 -6.10
C SER A 150 -7.76 -3.08 -5.69
N VAL A 151 -6.75 -2.39 -5.13
CA VAL A 151 -6.89 -0.99 -4.72
C VAL A 151 -7.22 -0.09 -5.90
N SER A 152 -7.92 1.00 -5.65
CA SER A 152 -8.36 1.96 -6.67
C SER A 152 -7.25 2.92 -7.12
N GLY A 153 -6.19 3.05 -6.32
CA GLY A 153 -5.04 3.90 -6.60
C GLY A 153 -3.95 3.75 -5.56
N VAL A 154 -2.78 4.31 -5.84
CA VAL A 154 -1.63 4.27 -4.93
C VAL A 154 -0.96 5.63 -4.86
N ILE A 155 -0.72 6.10 -3.63
CA ILE A 155 0.18 7.21 -3.33
C ILE A 155 1.53 6.59 -2.94
N TYR A 156 2.57 6.94 -3.67
CA TYR A 156 3.90 6.35 -3.49
C TYR A 156 4.95 7.40 -3.19
N ILE A 157 5.64 7.27 -2.07
CA ILE A 157 6.87 8.00 -1.79
C ILE A 157 8.03 7.13 -2.26
N PRO A 158 8.76 7.53 -3.33
CA PRO A 158 9.89 6.75 -3.85
C PRO A 158 10.93 6.43 -2.77
N VAL A 159 11.34 5.17 -2.72
CA VAL A 159 12.33 4.68 -1.74
C VAL A 159 13.75 5.09 -2.13
N ALA A 160 14.69 4.99 -1.17
CA ALA A 160 16.12 5.25 -1.35
C ALA A 160 16.76 4.26 -2.36
N ALA A 161 16.49 4.51 -3.64
CA ALA A 161 16.99 3.71 -4.76
C ALA A 161 17.15 4.58 -6.00
N THR A 162 17.79 4.04 -7.04
CA THR A 162 17.87 4.70 -8.34
C THR A 162 16.49 4.91 -8.96
N ASP A 163 16.34 5.95 -9.79
CA ASP A 163 15.11 6.20 -10.53
C ASP A 163 14.66 4.96 -11.32
N ARG A 164 15.62 4.28 -12.00
CA ARG A 164 15.37 3.03 -12.70
C ARG A 164 14.76 1.95 -11.80
N LYS A 165 15.23 1.83 -10.57
CA LYS A 165 14.69 0.84 -9.61
C LYS A 165 13.28 1.21 -9.17
N ASN A 166 13.04 2.48 -8.86
CA ASN A 166 11.71 2.97 -8.52
C ASN A 166 10.73 2.77 -9.70
N ILE A 167 11.15 3.05 -10.95
CA ILE A 167 10.34 2.76 -12.15
C ILE A 167 9.99 1.27 -12.24
N GLN A 168 10.95 0.36 -12.00
CA GLN A 168 10.68 -1.09 -11.99
C GLN A 168 9.64 -1.47 -10.94
N ILE A 169 9.70 -0.87 -9.75
CA ILE A 169 8.75 -1.13 -8.66
C ILE A 169 7.33 -0.74 -9.08
N ILE A 170 7.15 0.49 -9.58
CA ILE A 170 5.83 1.01 -9.96
C ILE A 170 5.29 0.45 -11.27
N SER A 171 6.14 -0.12 -12.12
CA SER A 171 5.70 -0.73 -13.40
C SER A 171 4.68 -1.86 -13.19
N LYS A 172 4.69 -2.52 -12.04
CA LYS A 172 3.70 -3.55 -11.67
C LYS A 172 2.30 -2.97 -11.53
N LEU A 173 2.18 -1.77 -10.94
CA LEU A 173 0.91 -1.05 -10.80
C LEU A 173 0.42 -0.58 -12.18
N LYS A 174 1.30 -0.04 -13.02
CA LYS A 174 0.95 0.36 -14.40
C LYS A 174 0.40 -0.85 -15.19
N LYS A 175 1.05 -2.03 -15.09
CA LYS A 175 0.56 -3.28 -15.71
C LYS A 175 -0.80 -3.74 -15.18
N ALA A 176 -1.12 -3.43 -13.94
CA ALA A 176 -2.39 -3.73 -13.31
C ALA A 176 -3.45 -2.65 -13.54
N ASN A 177 -3.15 -1.60 -14.33
CA ASN A 177 -4.00 -0.43 -14.57
C ASN A 177 -4.42 0.28 -13.27
N ILE A 178 -3.54 0.32 -12.27
CA ILE A 178 -3.78 1.03 -11.01
C ILE A 178 -3.11 2.41 -11.09
N PRO A 179 -3.87 3.51 -10.94
CA PRO A 179 -3.34 4.87 -10.95
C PRO A 179 -2.32 5.09 -9.82
N ILE A 180 -1.31 5.92 -10.11
CA ILE A 180 -0.20 6.22 -9.19
C ILE A 180 -0.01 7.73 -9.13
N VAL A 181 0.11 8.25 -7.92
CA VAL A 181 0.57 9.61 -7.64
C VAL A 181 1.83 9.51 -6.79
N LEU A 182 2.86 10.25 -7.17
CA LEU A 182 4.07 10.38 -6.36
C LEU A 182 3.85 11.45 -5.28
N ALA A 183 4.38 11.22 -4.09
CA ALA A 183 4.37 12.19 -3.01
C ALA A 183 5.80 12.49 -2.54
N ASP A 184 6.04 13.74 -2.15
CA ASP A 184 7.32 14.28 -1.66
C ASP A 184 8.48 14.12 -2.65
N ARG A 185 8.86 12.89 -3.03
CA ARG A 185 9.99 12.57 -3.88
C ARG A 185 9.56 12.29 -5.31
N GLY A 186 10.20 12.92 -6.28
CA GLY A 186 9.98 12.65 -7.71
C GLY A 186 10.92 11.54 -8.23
N ILE A 187 10.53 10.95 -9.35
CA ILE A 187 11.35 10.02 -10.15
C ILE A 187 11.68 10.75 -11.46
N LYS A 188 12.97 10.89 -11.78
CA LYS A 188 13.41 11.57 -12.99
C LYS A 188 12.87 10.86 -14.26
N ASN A 189 12.45 11.64 -15.23
CA ASN A 189 11.86 11.15 -16.49
C ASN A 189 10.59 10.27 -16.28
N SER A 190 9.83 10.54 -15.22
CA SER A 190 8.52 9.96 -14.99
C SER A 190 7.44 10.94 -15.45
N ASP A 191 6.40 10.41 -16.08
CA ASP A 191 5.18 11.12 -16.50
C ASP A 191 4.07 11.08 -15.43
N LEU A 192 4.40 10.65 -14.20
CA LEU A 192 3.46 10.56 -13.11
C LEU A 192 3.25 11.90 -12.41
N ASP A 193 2.03 12.12 -11.97
CA ASP A 193 1.70 13.25 -11.12
C ASP A 193 2.52 13.23 -9.83
N LEU A 194 2.99 14.39 -9.41
CA LEU A 194 3.82 14.56 -8.22
C LEU A 194 3.27 15.68 -7.34
N VAL A 195 2.98 15.35 -6.08
CA VAL A 195 2.67 16.31 -5.03
C VAL A 195 3.91 16.49 -4.14
N THR A 196 4.50 17.66 -4.18
CA THR A 196 5.73 17.97 -3.42
C THR A 196 5.80 19.45 -3.06
N THR A 197 6.65 19.79 -2.10
CA THR A 197 6.99 21.18 -1.81
C THR A 197 7.95 21.74 -2.87
N ASN A 198 7.93 23.05 -3.10
CA ASN A 198 8.92 23.68 -3.96
C ASN A 198 10.29 23.77 -3.25
N ASN A 199 10.99 22.63 -3.24
CA ASN A 199 12.27 22.45 -2.54
C ASN A 199 13.35 23.42 -3.03
N PHE A 200 13.39 23.72 -4.33
CA PHE A 200 14.33 24.69 -4.90
C PHE A 200 14.05 26.11 -4.37
N LYS A 201 12.79 26.57 -4.45
CA LYS A 201 12.41 27.90 -3.95
C LYS A 201 12.60 28.02 -2.44
N GLY A 202 12.20 27.01 -1.67
CA GLY A 202 12.36 26.99 -0.22
C GLY A 202 13.84 27.11 0.20
N SER A 203 14.73 26.39 -0.47
CA SER A 203 16.16 26.47 -0.21
C SER A 203 16.75 27.85 -0.58
N ARG A 204 16.32 28.43 -1.69
CA ARG A 204 16.70 29.79 -2.03
C ARG A 204 16.27 30.80 -0.97
N GLN A 205 15.06 30.68 -0.45
CA GLN A 205 14.52 31.59 0.56
C GLN A 205 15.29 31.50 1.88
N ILE A 206 15.58 30.29 2.39
CA ILE A 206 16.36 30.16 3.63
C ILE A 206 17.82 30.64 3.46
N THR A 207 18.42 30.40 2.29
CA THR A 207 19.76 30.90 1.98
C THR A 207 19.77 32.42 1.95
N GLN A 208 18.78 33.05 1.29
CA GLN A 208 18.64 34.51 1.28
C GLN A 208 18.48 35.06 2.71
N TYR A 209 17.63 34.41 3.54
CA TYR A 209 17.45 34.83 4.93
C TYR A 209 18.78 34.85 5.72
N LEU A 210 19.62 33.82 5.57
CA LEU A 210 20.93 33.77 6.21
C LEU A 210 21.87 34.90 5.70
N ILE A 211 21.85 35.18 4.40
CA ILE A 211 22.63 36.28 3.80
C ILE A 211 22.16 37.64 4.36
N ASP A 212 20.86 37.86 4.46
CA ASP A 212 20.29 39.10 5.01
C ASP A 212 20.64 39.31 6.49
N LYS A 213 20.92 38.21 7.21
CA LYS A 213 21.46 38.24 8.59
C LYS A 213 22.96 38.44 8.65
N GLY A 214 23.64 38.71 7.50
CA GLY A 214 25.06 39.00 7.42
C GLY A 214 25.96 37.76 7.29
N HIS A 215 25.42 36.56 7.15
CA HIS A 215 26.23 35.36 6.99
C HIS A 215 26.79 35.27 5.56
N LYS A 216 28.12 35.27 5.42
CA LYS A 216 28.82 35.13 4.13
C LYS A 216 29.40 33.71 3.92
N LYS A 217 29.60 32.96 5.01
CA LYS A 217 30.12 31.59 4.98
C LYS A 217 29.00 30.63 5.43
N ILE A 218 28.30 30.05 4.46
CA ILE A 218 27.15 29.18 4.69
C ILE A 218 27.51 27.78 4.20
N ALA A 219 27.30 26.77 5.06
CA ALA A 219 27.46 25.36 4.71
C ALA A 219 26.11 24.70 4.41
N PHE A 220 26.13 23.76 3.52
CA PHE A 220 24.95 22.93 3.19
C PHE A 220 25.22 21.47 3.57
N LEU A 221 24.37 20.91 4.43
CA LEU A 221 24.45 19.51 4.85
C LEU A 221 23.30 18.74 4.24
N SER A 222 23.59 17.67 3.51
CA SER A 222 22.59 16.81 2.89
C SER A 222 23.14 15.43 2.56
N ASN A 223 22.24 14.45 2.42
CA ASN A 223 22.57 13.16 1.84
C ASN A 223 22.11 13.14 0.37
N LYS A 224 22.78 13.14 -0.61
CA LYS A 224 22.40 13.26 -2.05
C LYS A 224 21.47 12.17 -2.59
N LEU A 225 20.71 11.47 -1.74
CA LEU A 225 19.97 10.28 -2.13
C LEU A 225 18.67 10.56 -2.86
N TYR A 226 18.00 11.69 -2.59
CA TYR A 226 16.64 11.96 -3.06
C TYR A 226 16.55 13.18 -3.97
N SER A 227 15.51 13.21 -4.79
CA SER A 227 15.22 14.36 -5.67
C SER A 227 15.01 15.66 -4.90
N THR A 228 14.37 15.61 -3.74
CA THR A 228 14.11 16.77 -2.87
C THR A 228 15.39 17.42 -2.38
N GLU A 229 16.37 16.62 -1.97
CA GLU A 229 17.65 17.11 -1.47
C GLU A 229 18.50 17.72 -2.58
N ARG A 230 18.47 17.12 -3.76
CA ARG A 230 19.11 17.70 -4.95
C ARG A 230 18.55 19.09 -5.27
N LEU A 231 17.22 19.22 -5.30
CA LEU A 231 16.56 20.49 -5.54
C LEU A 231 16.88 21.54 -4.47
N ARG A 232 16.99 21.13 -3.21
CA ARG A 232 17.41 22.03 -2.12
C ARG A 232 18.86 22.48 -2.31
N TYR A 233 19.74 21.57 -2.67
CA TYR A 233 21.14 21.91 -2.97
C TYR A 233 21.25 22.87 -4.15
N ASP A 234 20.56 22.60 -5.25
CA ASP A 234 20.54 23.45 -6.42
C ASP A 234 20.00 24.86 -6.09
N GLY A 235 18.99 24.95 -5.24
CA GLY A 235 18.46 26.21 -4.73
C GLY A 235 19.47 27.00 -3.89
N PHE A 236 20.19 26.31 -2.99
CA PHE A 236 21.28 26.89 -2.22
C PHE A 236 22.38 27.44 -3.12
N VAL A 237 22.92 26.60 -4.02
CA VAL A 237 23.99 26.98 -4.96
C VAL A 237 23.57 28.18 -5.82
N SER A 238 22.38 28.13 -6.38
CA SER A 238 21.82 29.22 -7.19
C SER A 238 21.76 30.54 -6.44
N LYS A 239 21.39 30.53 -5.14
CA LYS A 239 21.32 31.76 -4.35
C LYS A 239 22.69 32.27 -3.96
N MET A 240 23.63 31.40 -3.60
CA MET A 240 25.02 31.78 -3.28
C MET A 240 25.70 32.42 -4.49
N MET A 241 25.54 31.85 -5.69
CA MET A 241 26.06 32.39 -6.95
C MET A 241 25.45 33.76 -7.30
N GLU A 242 24.11 33.90 -7.13
CA GLU A 242 23.42 35.19 -7.38
C GLU A 242 23.98 36.35 -6.51
N LYS A 243 24.54 36.03 -5.36
CA LYS A 243 25.09 36.99 -4.39
C LYS A 243 26.62 37.02 -4.38
N ASP A 244 27.28 36.44 -5.37
CA ASP A 244 28.75 36.36 -5.50
C ASP A 244 29.43 35.84 -4.21
N LEU A 245 28.75 34.90 -3.50
CA LEU A 245 29.29 34.31 -2.28
C LEU A 245 29.98 32.97 -2.58
N PRO A 246 31.11 32.68 -1.88
CA PRO A 246 31.87 31.46 -2.13
C PRO A 246 31.10 30.23 -1.70
N ILE A 247 31.05 29.23 -2.59
CA ILE A 247 30.55 27.89 -2.28
C ILE A 247 31.75 27.04 -1.89
N HIS A 248 31.90 26.77 -0.59
CA HIS A 248 32.97 25.93 -0.11
C HIS A 248 32.75 24.48 -0.58
N LYS A 249 33.81 23.85 -1.11
CA LYS A 249 33.76 22.48 -1.63
C LYS A 249 33.42 21.42 -0.56
N ASN A 250 33.51 21.76 0.71
CA ASN A 250 33.17 20.90 1.84
C ASN A 250 31.66 20.94 2.14
N VAL A 251 30.84 20.65 1.12
CA VAL A 251 29.49 20.19 1.35
C VAL A 251 29.62 18.80 1.98
N THR A 252 29.45 18.72 3.29
CA THR A 252 29.54 17.44 3.99
C THR A 252 28.35 16.61 3.61
N ILE A 253 28.57 15.69 2.68
CA ILE A 253 27.59 14.69 2.31
C ILE A 253 27.63 13.62 3.40
N LEU A 254 26.60 13.61 4.24
CA LEU A 254 26.48 12.62 5.30
C LEU A 254 25.86 11.36 4.73
N ASP A 255 26.69 10.45 4.23
CA ASP A 255 26.23 9.21 3.60
C ASP A 255 25.50 8.26 4.57
N LYS A 256 25.63 8.41 5.87
CA LYS A 256 25.00 7.51 6.89
C LYS A 256 24.88 8.08 8.31
N LEU A 257 24.98 9.37 8.54
CA LEU A 257 24.81 9.85 9.92
C LEU A 257 23.33 9.97 10.28
N SER A 258 22.92 9.19 11.26
CA SER A 258 21.68 9.43 11.99
C SER A 258 21.71 10.83 12.59
N LEU A 259 20.68 11.63 12.36
CA LEU A 259 20.53 12.98 12.94
C LEU A 259 20.65 12.96 14.49
N ILE A 260 20.45 11.82 15.12
CA ILE A 260 20.58 11.62 16.56
C ILE A 260 22.01 11.89 17.05
N HIS A 261 23.03 11.63 16.22
CA HIS A 261 24.43 11.86 16.61
C HIS A 261 24.88 13.33 16.43
N ILE A 262 24.10 14.16 15.76
CA ILE A 262 24.44 15.59 15.53
C ILE A 262 23.85 16.47 16.64
N SER A 263 22.82 16.01 17.36
CA SER A 263 22.09 16.80 18.36
C SER A 263 22.65 16.68 19.78
N GLU A 264 23.58 15.77 20.06
CA GLU A 264 24.25 15.76 21.37
C GLU A 264 25.45 16.72 21.40
N PRO A 265 25.38 17.81 22.18
CA PRO A 265 26.55 18.64 22.39
C PRO A 265 27.61 17.81 23.10
N THR A 266 28.77 17.67 22.47
CA THR A 266 29.95 17.04 23.09
C THR A 266 30.25 17.79 24.40
N ARG A 267 29.83 17.26 25.54
CA ARG A 267 30.28 17.76 26.85
C ARG A 267 31.79 17.58 26.88
N ARG A 268 32.52 18.67 26.73
CA ARG A 268 33.94 18.69 27.07
C ARG A 268 34.05 18.27 28.55
N ARG A 269 34.64 17.13 28.82
CA ARG A 269 35.12 16.82 30.16
C ARG A 269 36.26 17.78 30.44
N THR A 270 36.04 18.71 31.36
CA THR A 270 37.11 19.48 32.04
C THR A 270 37.81 18.56 33.01
#